data_a60924204edbfdbfb05b7acde48ca522
#
_entry.id   a60924204edbfdbfb05b7acde48ca522
#
_cell.length_a   1.000
_cell.length_b   1.000
_cell.length_c   1.000
_cell.angle_alpha   90.00
_cell.angle_beta   90.00
_cell.angle_gamma   90.00
#
_symmetry.space_group_name_H-M   'P 1'
#
loop_
_entity.id
_entity.type
_entity.pdbx_description
1 polymer ?
#
loop_
_entity_poly.entity_id
_entity_poly.type
_entity_poly.pdbx_seq_one_letter_code
_entity_poly.pdbx_strand_id
1 'polypeptide(L)'
;RLTPAARYDEILRDGPRSPAAHSVVEAFAELLAHLHRAGFFWGDAALSNTLFSPSSDGYTAWLVDAETGELHPSLSEGQKTHDLELARLNMAGELFNTAHSTDEADLASVRKLDSRLVEAYRSLTGAD
;
A
#
# COMPACT_ATOMS: atom_id res chain seq x y z
N ARG A 1 -20.45 -15.62 -5.13
CA ARG A 1 -20.66 -14.72 -4.02
C ARG A 1 -19.42 -13.86 -3.77
N LEU A 2 -19.62 -12.56 -3.69
CA LEU A 2 -18.51 -11.63 -3.47
C LEU A 2 -18.17 -11.54 -1.98
N THR A 3 -16.88 -11.57 -1.69
CA THR A 3 -16.41 -11.29 -0.34
C THR A 3 -16.33 -9.77 -0.16
N PRO A 4 -16.87 -9.22 0.94
CA PRO A 4 -16.83 -7.77 1.14
C PRO A 4 -15.40 -7.26 1.26
N ALA A 5 -15.15 -6.10 0.67
CA ALA A 5 -13.89 -5.42 0.84
C ALA A 5 -13.85 -4.74 2.21
N ALA A 6 -12.66 -4.62 2.77
CA ALA A 6 -12.47 -4.05 4.09
C ALA A 6 -11.37 -2.99 4.06
N ARG A 7 -11.40 -2.08 5.03
CA ARG A 7 -10.35 -1.08 5.22
C ARG A 7 -9.15 -1.72 5.90
N TYR A 8 -7.97 -1.14 5.68
CA TYR A 8 -6.74 -1.67 6.28
C TYR A 8 -6.81 -1.72 7.81
N ASP A 9 -7.44 -0.73 8.44
CA ASP A 9 -7.49 -0.67 9.90
C ASP A 9 -8.41 -1.73 10.49
N GLU A 10 -9.38 -2.20 9.74
CA GLU A 10 -10.20 -3.34 10.16
C GLU A 10 -9.40 -4.64 10.07
N ILE A 11 -8.62 -4.81 9.01
CA ILE A 11 -7.81 -6.01 8.80
C ILE A 11 -6.66 -6.05 9.81
N LEU A 12 -6.05 -4.90 10.08
CA LEU A 12 -4.85 -4.80 10.93
C LEU A 12 -5.17 -4.26 12.32
N ARG A 13 -6.37 -4.53 12.84
CA ARG A 13 -6.74 -4.02 14.16
C ARG A 13 -5.82 -4.50 15.29
N ASP A 14 -5.07 -5.57 15.08
CA ASP A 14 -4.09 -6.06 16.04
C ASP A 14 -2.71 -5.44 15.85
N GLY A 15 -2.59 -4.47 14.95
CA GLY A 15 -1.38 -3.68 14.75
C GLY A 15 -0.51 -4.15 13.62
N PRO A 16 0.66 -3.53 13.45
CA PRO A 16 1.55 -3.81 12.31
C PRO A 16 2.20 -5.19 12.36
N ARG A 17 2.11 -5.89 13.50
CA ARG A 17 2.62 -7.27 13.61
C ARG A 17 1.58 -8.32 13.24
N SER A 18 0.38 -7.89 12.81
CA SER A 18 -0.67 -8.81 12.38
C SER A 18 -0.17 -9.70 11.24
N PRO A 19 -0.55 -10.98 11.24
CA PRO A 19 -0.15 -11.87 10.13
C PRO A 19 -0.61 -11.38 8.76
N ALA A 20 -1.71 -10.63 8.70
CA ALA A 20 -2.22 -10.10 7.43
C ALA A 20 -1.45 -8.90 6.91
N ALA A 21 -0.60 -8.26 7.74
CA ALA A 21 0.06 -7.02 7.35
C ALA A 21 0.92 -7.18 6.10
N HIS A 22 1.66 -8.27 6.02
CA HIS A 22 2.51 -8.55 4.86
C HIS A 22 1.70 -8.60 3.56
N SER A 23 0.56 -9.31 3.60
CA SER A 23 -0.29 -9.45 2.43
C SER A 23 -0.97 -8.14 2.04
N VAL A 24 -1.36 -7.34 3.03
CA VAL A 24 -1.94 -6.02 2.79
C VAL A 24 -0.92 -5.11 2.09
N VAL A 25 0.31 -5.09 2.58
CA VAL A 25 1.37 -4.27 2.00
C VAL A 25 1.70 -4.72 0.57
N GLU A 26 1.73 -6.03 0.34
CA GLU A 26 1.96 -6.54 -1.02
C GLU A 26 0.84 -6.15 -1.97
N ALA A 27 -0.41 -6.23 -1.52
CA ALA A 27 -1.54 -5.81 -2.35
C ALA A 27 -1.48 -4.31 -2.65
N PHE A 28 -1.08 -3.50 -1.69
CA PHE A 28 -0.91 -2.07 -1.86
C PHE A 28 0.17 -1.77 -2.92
N ALA A 29 1.29 -2.48 -2.85
CA ALA A 29 2.37 -2.35 -3.84
C ALA A 29 1.89 -2.73 -5.24
N GLU A 30 1.12 -3.81 -5.35
CA GLU A 30 0.56 -4.26 -6.62
C GLU A 30 -0.36 -3.21 -7.22
N LEU A 31 -1.21 -2.61 -6.41
CA LEU A 31 -2.10 -1.56 -6.87
C LEU A 31 -1.30 -0.37 -7.41
N LEU A 32 -0.32 0.08 -6.65
CA LEU A 32 0.51 1.22 -7.06
C LEU A 32 1.25 0.93 -8.36
N ALA A 33 1.86 -0.25 -8.48
CA ALA A 33 2.57 -0.65 -9.68
C ALA A 33 1.64 -0.72 -10.89
N HIS A 34 0.46 -1.29 -10.69
CA HIS A 34 -0.54 -1.41 -11.75
C HIS A 34 -1.01 -0.04 -12.24
N LEU A 35 -1.29 0.88 -11.32
CA LEU A 35 -1.70 2.23 -11.67
C LEU A 35 -0.59 2.95 -12.45
N HIS A 36 0.65 2.82 -12.03
CA HIS A 36 1.76 3.47 -12.71
C HIS A 36 1.99 2.92 -14.12
N ARG A 37 1.81 1.61 -14.31
CA ARG A 37 1.92 1.03 -15.66
C ARG A 37 0.83 1.53 -16.58
N ALA A 38 -0.34 1.86 -16.03
CA ALA A 38 -1.44 2.41 -16.80
C ALA A 38 -1.31 3.92 -17.04
N GLY A 39 -0.29 4.55 -16.48
CA GLY A 39 -0.08 6.00 -16.62
C GLY A 39 -0.82 6.83 -15.59
N PHE A 40 -1.35 6.20 -14.54
CA PHE A 40 -2.11 6.89 -13.50
C PHE A 40 -1.18 7.36 -12.38
N PHE A 41 -1.10 8.68 -12.19
CA PHE A 41 -0.38 9.28 -11.07
C PHE A 41 -1.38 9.45 -9.93
N TRP A 42 -1.17 8.75 -8.82
CA TRP A 42 -2.16 8.73 -7.73
C TRP A 42 -2.20 10.07 -6.99
N GLY A 43 -1.04 10.59 -6.64
CA GLY A 43 -0.95 11.89 -5.97
C GLY A 43 -1.17 11.82 -4.46
N ASP A 44 -1.98 10.89 -3.99
CA ASP A 44 -2.29 10.74 -2.56
C ASP A 44 -2.34 9.25 -2.19
N ALA A 45 -1.28 8.54 -2.52
CA ALA A 45 -1.20 7.10 -2.29
C ALA A 45 -1.17 6.81 -0.79
N ALA A 46 -2.18 6.10 -0.31
CA ALA A 46 -2.33 5.79 1.11
C ALA A 46 -3.21 4.57 1.30
N LEU A 47 -2.97 3.83 2.38
CA LEU A 47 -3.82 2.69 2.73
C LEU A 47 -5.27 3.13 2.95
N SER A 48 -5.47 4.32 3.50
CA SER A 48 -6.81 4.84 3.76
C SER A 48 -7.62 5.12 2.50
N ASN A 49 -6.95 5.26 1.36
CA ASN A 49 -7.62 5.47 0.07
C ASN A 49 -7.74 4.16 -0.70
N THR A 50 -7.69 3.04 0.00
CA THR A 50 -7.66 1.71 -0.59
C THR A 50 -8.62 0.81 0.17
N LEU A 51 -9.31 -0.08 -0.55
CA LEU A 51 -10.04 -1.19 0.05
C LEU A 51 -9.34 -2.49 -0.31
N PHE A 52 -9.46 -3.48 0.56
CA PHE A 52 -8.81 -4.77 0.38
C PHE A 52 -9.84 -5.89 0.45
N SER A 53 -9.85 -6.76 -0.53
CA SER A 53 -10.70 -7.94 -0.52
C SER A 53 -9.83 -9.20 -0.48
N PRO A 54 -10.25 -10.23 0.27
CA PRO A 54 -9.49 -11.48 0.31
C PRO A 54 -9.42 -12.13 -1.06
N SER A 55 -8.26 -12.70 -1.36
CA SER A 55 -8.05 -13.50 -2.56
C SER A 55 -7.42 -14.82 -2.16
N SER A 56 -7.23 -15.72 -3.12
CA SER A 56 -6.75 -17.07 -2.82
C SER A 56 -5.38 -17.11 -2.12
N ASP A 57 -4.56 -16.10 -2.36
CA ASP A 57 -3.19 -16.06 -1.82
C ASP A 57 -2.86 -14.74 -1.12
N GLY A 58 -3.88 -14.06 -0.60
CA GLY A 58 -3.67 -12.81 0.14
C GLY A 58 -4.82 -11.86 -0.02
N TYR A 59 -4.53 -10.67 -0.52
CA TYR A 59 -5.53 -9.62 -0.73
C TYR A 59 -5.40 -9.00 -2.10
N THR A 60 -6.51 -8.46 -2.60
CA THR A 60 -6.52 -7.59 -3.77
C THR A 60 -6.88 -6.20 -3.29
N ALA A 61 -6.13 -5.20 -3.74
CA ALA A 61 -6.34 -3.81 -3.36
C ALA A 61 -7.10 -3.07 -4.45
N TRP A 62 -8.02 -2.21 -4.02
CA TRP A 62 -8.88 -1.43 -4.91
C TRP A 62 -8.76 0.05 -4.57
N LEU A 63 -8.57 0.89 -5.59
CA LEU A 63 -8.55 2.33 -5.42
C LEU A 63 -9.97 2.83 -5.13
N VAL A 64 -10.15 3.60 -4.05
CA VAL A 64 -11.47 4.07 -3.63
C VAL A 64 -11.74 5.50 -4.07
N ASP A 65 -10.75 6.38 -3.93
CA ASP A 65 -10.89 7.80 -4.23
C ASP A 65 -9.80 8.21 -5.21
N ALA A 66 -10.21 8.52 -6.42
CA ALA A 66 -9.30 8.86 -7.50
C ALA A 66 -9.28 10.36 -7.81
N GLU A 67 -9.90 11.19 -6.96
CA GLU A 67 -10.04 12.62 -7.25
C GLU A 67 -8.70 13.33 -7.40
N THR A 68 -7.69 12.92 -6.63
CA THR A 68 -6.37 13.53 -6.70
C THR A 68 -5.50 12.96 -7.82
N GLY A 69 -5.98 11.92 -8.49
CA GLY A 69 -5.20 11.24 -9.50
C GLY A 69 -5.26 11.91 -10.86
N GLU A 70 -4.24 11.65 -11.66
CA GLU A 70 -4.15 12.18 -13.01
C GLU A 70 -3.70 11.07 -13.95
N LEU A 71 -4.35 10.99 -15.11
CA LEU A 71 -3.99 10.02 -16.14
C LEU A 71 -3.07 10.68 -17.17
N HIS A 72 -1.94 10.05 -17.43
CA HIS A 72 -0.96 10.51 -18.40
C HIS A 72 -0.67 9.40 -19.39
N PRO A 73 -0.13 9.72 -20.59
CA PRO A 73 0.29 8.67 -21.52
C PRO A 73 1.34 7.74 -20.91
N SER A 74 2.23 8.32 -20.10
CA SER A 74 3.18 7.56 -19.28
C SER A 74 3.65 8.46 -18.16
N LEU A 75 4.13 7.85 -17.08
CA LEU A 75 4.64 8.62 -15.94
C LEU A 75 6.16 8.77 -16.05
N SER A 76 6.65 9.95 -15.65
CA SER A 76 8.07 10.19 -15.50
C SER A 76 8.60 9.43 -14.28
N GLU A 77 9.92 9.24 -14.23
CA GLU A 77 10.53 8.64 -13.04
C GLU A 77 10.29 9.49 -11.79
N GLY A 78 10.26 10.80 -11.95
CA GLY A 78 9.96 11.70 -10.83
C GLY A 78 8.55 11.52 -10.30
N GLN A 79 7.57 11.34 -11.17
CA GLN A 79 6.19 11.09 -10.76
C GLN A 79 6.06 9.76 -10.04
N LYS A 80 6.68 8.71 -10.55
CA LYS A 80 6.67 7.39 -9.91
C LYS A 80 7.33 7.44 -8.54
N THR A 81 8.47 8.11 -8.44
CA THR A 81 9.20 8.24 -7.18
C THR A 81 8.38 9.04 -6.17
N HIS A 82 7.74 10.12 -6.61
CA HIS A 82 6.91 10.93 -5.73
C HIS A 82 5.78 10.10 -5.13
N ASP A 83 5.07 9.33 -5.96
CA ASP A 83 3.98 8.48 -5.49
C ASP A 83 4.48 7.41 -4.53
N LEU A 84 5.60 6.77 -4.85
CA LEU A 84 6.15 5.73 -3.98
C LEU A 84 6.59 6.29 -2.63
N GLU A 85 7.27 7.44 -2.63
CA GLU A 85 7.71 8.06 -1.37
C GLU A 85 6.53 8.52 -0.53
N LEU A 86 5.50 9.06 -1.15
CA LEU A 86 4.31 9.46 -0.42
C LEU A 86 3.57 8.23 0.13
N ALA A 87 3.50 7.15 -0.64
CA ALA A 87 2.92 5.89 -0.18
C ALA A 87 3.66 5.37 1.07
N ARG A 88 4.98 5.42 1.04
CA ARG A 88 5.80 4.99 2.18
C ARG A 88 5.52 5.84 3.42
N LEU A 89 5.52 7.16 3.25
CA LEU A 89 5.30 8.08 4.35
C LEU A 89 3.90 7.89 4.97
N ASN A 90 2.88 7.86 4.12
CA ASN A 90 1.51 7.68 4.59
C ASN A 90 1.32 6.33 5.25
N MET A 91 1.86 5.28 4.65
CA MET A 91 1.73 3.92 5.18
C MET A 91 2.37 3.80 6.56
N ALA A 92 3.54 4.39 6.76
CA ALA A 92 4.20 4.35 8.06
C ALA A 92 3.32 4.94 9.15
N GLY A 93 2.74 6.12 8.90
CA GLY A 93 1.84 6.76 9.86
C GLY A 93 0.57 5.95 10.08
N GLU A 94 0.01 5.40 9.01
CA GLU A 94 -1.20 4.60 9.09
C GLU A 94 -0.98 3.31 9.87
N LEU A 95 0.15 2.65 9.66
CA LEU A 95 0.49 1.43 10.41
C LEU A 95 0.71 1.73 11.89
N PHE A 96 1.36 2.85 12.22
CA PHE A 96 1.49 3.24 13.61
C PHE A 96 0.15 3.51 14.26
N ASN A 97 -0.83 4.03 13.51
CA ASN A 97 -2.17 4.25 14.04
C ASN A 97 -2.89 2.96 14.40
N THR A 98 -2.51 1.82 13.82
CA THR A 98 -3.08 0.53 14.19
C THR A 98 -2.38 -0.12 15.37
N ALA A 99 -1.22 0.40 15.78
CA ALA A 99 -0.45 -0.18 16.86
C ALA A 99 -1.09 0.10 18.22
N HIS A 100 -1.08 -0.90 19.09
CA HIS A 100 -1.58 -0.74 20.45
C HIS A 100 -0.50 -0.23 21.40
N SER A 101 0.74 -0.17 20.92
CA SER A 101 1.88 0.37 21.66
C SER A 101 2.87 0.94 20.65
N THR A 102 3.86 1.67 21.16
CA THR A 102 4.91 2.21 20.29
C THR A 102 6.25 1.60 20.65
N ASP A 103 6.25 0.30 20.99
CA ASP A 103 7.47 -0.37 21.37
C ASP A 103 8.37 -0.66 20.15
N GLU A 104 9.59 -1.14 20.44
CA GLU A 104 10.55 -1.41 19.37
C GLU A 104 10.11 -2.50 18.42
N ALA A 105 9.32 -3.46 18.89
CA ALA A 105 8.83 -4.53 18.03
C ALA A 105 7.87 -4.00 16.97
N ASP A 106 7.00 -3.07 17.35
CA ASP A 106 6.09 -2.43 16.39
C ASP A 106 6.87 -1.56 15.41
N LEU A 107 7.85 -0.80 15.90
CA LEU A 107 8.70 0.02 15.04
C LEU A 107 9.46 -0.84 14.03
N ALA A 108 10.03 -1.95 14.50
CA ALA A 108 10.74 -2.87 13.62
C ALA A 108 9.83 -3.47 12.55
N SER A 109 8.57 -3.78 12.92
CA SER A 109 7.59 -4.30 11.98
C SER A 109 7.24 -3.28 10.91
N VAL A 110 7.05 -2.02 11.30
CA VAL A 110 6.77 -0.95 10.33
C VAL A 110 7.94 -0.79 9.34
N ARG A 111 9.17 -0.85 9.82
CA ARG A 111 10.34 -0.78 8.94
C ARG A 111 10.40 -1.95 7.96
N LYS A 112 10.10 -3.15 8.42
CA LYS A 112 10.06 -4.32 7.55
C LYS A 112 9.00 -4.19 6.47
N LEU A 113 7.83 -3.68 6.86
CA LEU A 113 6.73 -3.49 5.91
C LEU A 113 7.05 -2.41 4.89
N ASP A 114 7.74 -1.34 5.30
CA ASP A 114 8.22 -0.31 4.39
C ASP A 114 9.17 -0.90 3.35
N SER A 115 10.14 -1.69 3.79
CA SER A 115 11.07 -2.37 2.88
C SER A 115 10.34 -3.30 1.93
N ARG A 116 9.32 -3.99 2.45
CA ARG A 116 8.53 -4.91 1.63
C ARG A 116 7.75 -4.19 0.54
N LEU A 117 7.19 -3.02 0.88
CA LEU A 117 6.48 -2.19 -0.09
C LEU A 117 7.41 -1.81 -1.25
N VAL A 118 8.60 -1.33 -0.94
CA VAL A 118 9.57 -0.90 -1.95
C VAL A 118 10.01 -2.07 -2.82
N GLU A 119 10.35 -3.20 -2.19
CA GLU A 119 10.79 -4.39 -2.91
C GLU A 119 9.72 -4.91 -3.87
N ALA A 120 8.48 -5.01 -3.36
CA ALA A 120 7.38 -5.50 -4.18
C ALA A 120 7.09 -4.57 -5.34
N TYR A 121 7.08 -3.27 -5.08
CA TYR A 121 6.83 -2.28 -6.13
C TYR A 121 7.90 -2.35 -7.22
N ARG A 122 9.18 -2.40 -6.82
CA ARG A 122 10.29 -2.47 -7.78
C ARG A 122 10.28 -3.75 -8.59
N SER A 123 9.97 -4.86 -7.92
CA SER A 123 9.87 -6.15 -8.59
C SER A 123 8.78 -6.13 -9.66
N LEU A 124 7.64 -5.53 -9.35
CA LEU A 124 6.50 -5.50 -10.26
C LEU A 124 6.65 -4.51 -11.39
N THR A 125 7.44 -3.46 -11.21
CA THR A 125 7.65 -2.44 -12.25
C THR A 125 8.93 -2.66 -13.04
N GLY A 126 9.76 -3.62 -12.66
CA GLY A 126 11.03 -3.87 -13.29
C GLY A 126 12.08 -2.82 -12.96
N ALA A 127 11.84 -1.97 -11.97
CA ALA A 127 12.79 -0.96 -11.53
C ALA A 127 13.83 -1.58 -10.59
N ASP A 128 15.08 -1.32 -10.85
CA ASP A 128 16.18 -1.81 -10.02
C ASP A 128 16.75 -0.73 -9.12
#